data_5ad5542e21e248a9acfb42b237146ac5
#
_entry.id   5ad5542e21e248a9acfb42b237146ac5
#
_cell.length_a   1.000
_cell.length_b   1.000
_cell.length_c   1.000
_cell.angle_alpha   90.00
_cell.angle_beta   90.00
_cell.angle_gamma   90.00
#
_symmetry.space_group_name_H-M   'P 1'
#
loop_
_entity.id
_entity.type
_entity.pdbx_description
1 polymer ?
#
loop_
_entity_poly.entity_id
_entity_poly.type
_entity_poly.pdbx_seq_one_letter_code
_entity_poly.pdbx_strand_id
1 'polypeptide(L)'
;YSKDESYSVDGKDQDTIINEIADQYGKDYVALAAAYGDEAYFDEDAATIASEYLVEQKTAAGEGEEVANIEGIKKLGDYEVEVTTDGFEATTIYQLGVIVEPMHYYGDASLYDYDNNQFGFTRGDLSAVRDKSNQPLGAGPYKFVKYENKTVYMEANENYYKGAPKIKYLQWRETSDADKIAGVEQGTIDLSDPSGSKSAFDQIK
;
A
#
# COMPACT_ATOMS: atom_id res chain seq x y z
N TYR A 1 12.38 5.44 18.43
CA TYR A 1 12.18 5.63 19.87
C TYR A 1 13.21 6.61 20.35
N SER A 2 12.88 7.47 21.28
CA SER A 2 13.57 8.70 21.55
C SER A 2 15.06 8.52 21.79
N LYS A 3 15.88 9.37 21.14
CA LYS A 3 17.24 9.66 21.60
C LYS A 3 17.24 10.48 22.91
N ASP A 4 16.05 10.84 23.38
CA ASP A 4 15.90 11.49 24.67
C ASP A 4 15.99 10.41 25.76
N GLU A 5 17.17 10.25 26.35
CA GLU A 5 17.43 9.32 27.44
C GLU A 5 16.54 9.58 28.67
N SER A 6 15.83 10.71 28.70
CA SER A 6 14.89 11.06 29.76
C SER A 6 13.50 10.45 29.57
N TYR A 7 13.16 9.96 28.35
CA TYR A 7 11.86 9.37 28.06
C TYR A 7 11.89 7.85 28.20
N SER A 8 11.18 7.32 29.18
CA SER A 8 11.06 5.87 29.38
C SER A 8 9.77 5.33 28.77
N VAL A 9 9.91 4.28 27.99
CA VAL A 9 8.77 3.52 27.43
C VAL A 9 8.39 2.32 28.30
N ASP A 10 9.15 2.05 29.37
CA ASP A 10 8.96 0.89 30.24
C ASP A 10 7.59 0.92 30.94
N GLY A 11 6.80 -0.12 30.72
CA GLY A 11 5.48 -0.29 31.33
C GLY A 11 4.36 0.55 30.70
N LYS A 12 4.63 1.24 29.60
CA LYS A 12 3.63 2.01 28.87
C LYS A 12 3.14 1.22 27.65
N ASP A 13 1.84 1.28 27.38
CA ASP A 13 1.28 0.80 26.15
C ASP A 13 1.52 1.80 24.99
N GLN A 14 1.28 1.35 23.78
CA GLN A 14 1.52 2.13 22.57
C GLN A 14 0.71 3.44 22.56
N ASP A 15 -0.52 3.40 22.98
CA ASP A 15 -1.41 4.58 22.97
C ASP A 15 -0.94 5.64 23.96
N THR A 16 -0.49 5.23 25.13
CA THR A 16 0.10 6.12 26.15
C THR A 16 1.34 6.80 25.59
N ILE A 17 2.24 6.05 24.96
CA ILE A 17 3.47 6.59 24.37
C ILE A 17 3.16 7.62 23.29
N ILE A 18 2.24 7.30 22.38
CA ILE A 18 1.84 8.19 21.28
C ILE A 18 1.21 9.47 21.81
N ASN A 19 0.32 9.37 22.79
CA ASN A 19 -0.36 10.54 23.35
C ASN A 19 0.62 11.45 24.09
N GLU A 20 1.53 10.92 24.88
CA GLU A 20 2.56 11.71 25.57
C GLU A 20 3.48 12.44 24.59
N ILE A 21 3.88 11.78 23.51
CA ILE A 21 4.69 12.40 22.45
C ILE A 21 3.87 13.48 21.73
N ALA A 22 2.61 13.21 21.39
CA ALA A 22 1.72 14.17 20.75
C ALA A 22 1.43 15.39 21.62
N ASP A 23 1.29 15.22 22.93
CA ASP A 23 1.07 16.31 23.87
C ASP A 23 2.32 17.20 24.02
N GLN A 24 3.52 16.59 24.03
CA GLN A 24 4.79 17.32 24.12
C GLN A 24 5.05 18.20 22.91
N TYR A 25 4.69 17.75 21.71
CA TYR A 25 4.97 18.44 20.45
C TYR A 25 3.74 19.14 19.85
N GLY A 26 2.64 19.23 20.61
CA GLY A 26 1.43 19.92 20.17
C GLY A 26 0.77 19.33 18.92
N LYS A 27 1.04 18.04 18.63
CA LYS A 27 0.60 17.35 17.41
C LYS A 27 1.16 17.96 16.12
N ASP A 28 2.23 18.73 16.21
CA ASP A 28 3.00 19.24 15.06
C ASP A 28 3.99 18.16 14.61
N TYR A 29 3.60 17.43 13.55
CA TYR A 29 4.39 16.31 13.03
C TYR A 29 5.67 16.75 12.36
N VAL A 30 5.74 17.98 11.84
CA VAL A 30 6.96 18.56 11.27
C VAL A 30 7.94 18.84 12.39
N ALA A 31 7.48 19.41 13.51
CA ALA A 31 8.30 19.60 14.69
C ALA A 31 8.72 18.28 15.33
N LEU A 32 7.83 17.28 15.34
CA LEU A 32 8.13 15.92 15.81
C LEU A 32 9.21 15.25 14.94
N ALA A 33 9.05 15.30 13.62
CA ALA A 33 10.04 14.78 12.69
C ALA A 33 11.38 15.51 12.78
N ALA A 34 11.37 16.83 12.95
CA ALA A 34 12.60 17.61 13.14
C ALA A 34 13.30 17.32 14.47
N ALA A 35 12.53 17.07 15.55
CA ALA A 35 13.08 16.79 16.87
C ALA A 35 13.66 15.37 17.01
N TYR A 36 13.04 14.40 16.33
CA TYR A 36 13.44 12.98 16.38
C TYR A 36 14.04 12.47 15.07
N GLY A 37 13.98 13.26 14.01
CA GLY A 37 14.50 12.94 12.69
C GLY A 37 16.01 13.22 12.60
N ASP A 38 16.81 12.29 13.02
CA ASP A 38 18.09 12.08 12.32
C ASP A 38 17.72 11.22 11.10
N GLU A 39 18.00 11.69 9.89
CA GLU A 39 17.71 11.03 8.62
C GLU A 39 18.13 9.55 8.56
N ALA A 40 18.98 9.11 9.50
CA ALA A 40 19.43 7.72 9.65
C ALA A 40 18.46 6.79 10.39
N TYR A 41 17.38 7.30 11.00
CA TYR A 41 16.50 6.51 11.87
C TYR A 41 15.02 6.60 11.53
N PHE A 42 14.60 7.54 10.69
CA PHE A 42 13.27 7.56 10.12
C PHE A 42 13.35 6.95 8.73
N ASP A 43 12.95 5.71 8.65
CA ASP A 43 12.45 5.17 7.41
C ASP A 43 11.25 6.05 7.01
N GLU A 44 11.25 6.51 5.75
CA GLU A 44 10.15 7.31 5.18
C GLU A 44 8.80 6.61 5.43
N ASP A 45 8.80 5.29 5.45
CA ASP A 45 7.66 4.44 5.78
C ASP A 45 7.15 4.65 7.22
N ALA A 46 8.02 4.84 8.20
CA ALA A 46 7.60 5.01 9.59
C ALA A 46 6.94 6.38 9.83
N ALA A 47 7.40 7.43 9.17
CA ALA A 47 6.77 8.76 9.24
C ALA A 47 5.40 8.74 8.55
N THR A 48 5.28 8.05 7.42
CA THR A 48 4.03 7.86 6.70
C THR A 48 3.04 7.07 7.55
N ILE A 49 3.42 5.93 8.11
CA ILE A 49 2.59 5.10 9.01
C ILE A 49 2.12 5.90 10.23
N ALA A 50 3.00 6.69 10.85
CA ALA A 50 2.63 7.53 11.97
C ALA A 50 1.61 8.61 11.58
N SER A 51 1.78 9.25 10.42
CA SER A 51 0.85 10.26 9.92
C SER A 51 -0.51 9.67 9.57
N GLU A 52 -0.53 8.50 8.93
CA GLU A 52 -1.75 7.78 8.60
C GLU A 52 -2.51 7.35 9.85
N TYR A 53 -1.81 6.78 10.85
CA TYR A 53 -2.41 6.41 12.13
C TYR A 53 -3.08 7.61 12.83
N LEU A 54 -2.44 8.76 12.80
CA LEU A 54 -2.98 9.96 13.44
C LEU A 54 -4.15 10.59 12.67
N VAL A 55 -4.14 10.49 11.35
CA VAL A 55 -5.30 10.85 10.51
C VAL A 55 -6.45 9.90 10.82
N GLU A 56 -6.19 8.61 10.95
CA GLU A 56 -7.19 7.60 11.31
C GLU A 56 -7.79 7.86 12.69
N GLN A 57 -6.97 8.19 13.69
CA GLN A 57 -7.41 8.55 15.04
C GLN A 57 -8.28 9.81 15.06
N LYS A 58 -7.88 10.86 14.37
CA LYS A 58 -8.67 12.08 14.25
C LYS A 58 -10.02 11.85 13.56
N THR A 59 -10.00 11.05 12.50
CA THR A 59 -11.22 10.68 11.75
C THR A 59 -12.16 9.87 12.62
N ALA A 60 -11.64 8.89 13.37
CA ALA A 60 -12.42 8.08 14.31
C ALA A 60 -13.00 8.91 15.46
N ALA A 61 -12.28 9.94 15.93
CA ALA A 61 -12.77 10.89 16.93
C ALA A 61 -13.76 11.91 16.38
N GLY A 62 -14.01 11.93 15.06
CA GLY A 62 -14.81 12.97 14.41
C GLY A 62 -14.16 14.36 14.43
N GLU A 63 -12.84 14.41 14.67
CA GLU A 63 -12.08 15.66 14.69
C GLU A 63 -11.52 15.94 13.28
N GLY A 64 -11.59 17.17 12.84
CA GLY A 64 -11.06 17.65 11.58
C GLY A 64 -12.10 18.42 10.77
N GLU A 65 -11.63 19.17 9.80
CA GLU A 65 -12.52 19.84 8.85
C GLU A 65 -13.08 18.82 7.85
N GLU A 66 -14.39 18.88 7.64
CA GLU A 66 -15.00 18.09 6.57
C GLU A 66 -14.54 18.64 5.21
N VAL A 67 -13.84 17.80 4.46
CA VAL A 67 -13.55 18.09 3.05
C VAL A 67 -14.77 17.67 2.25
N ALA A 68 -15.47 18.65 1.71
CA ALA A 68 -16.70 18.40 0.95
C ALA A 68 -16.46 17.59 -0.32
N ASN A 69 -15.28 17.74 -0.96
CA ASN A 69 -14.90 17.05 -2.19
C ASN A 69 -13.41 16.84 -2.28
N ILE A 70 -12.99 15.83 -3.00
CA ILE A 70 -11.61 15.70 -3.51
C ILE A 70 -11.57 16.49 -4.83
N GLU A 71 -11.13 17.75 -4.78
CA GLU A 71 -11.17 18.67 -5.94
C GLU A 71 -10.35 18.18 -7.12
N GLY A 72 -9.25 17.49 -6.86
CA GLY A 72 -8.34 16.99 -7.88
C GLY A 72 -8.78 15.71 -8.59
N ILE A 73 -9.84 15.03 -8.15
CA ILE A 73 -10.30 13.75 -8.74
C ILE A 73 -11.79 13.83 -8.98
N LYS A 74 -12.21 13.68 -10.25
CA LYS A 74 -13.61 13.77 -10.65
C LYS A 74 -14.02 12.59 -11.53
N LYS A 75 -15.18 12.01 -11.24
CA LYS A 75 -15.84 11.07 -12.13
C LYS A 75 -16.61 11.86 -13.18
N LEU A 76 -16.23 11.75 -14.45
CA LEU A 76 -16.91 12.39 -15.57
C LEU A 76 -17.96 11.48 -16.21
N GLY A 77 -17.83 10.17 -16.05
CA GLY A 77 -18.74 9.20 -16.62
C GLY A 77 -18.51 7.80 -16.05
N ASP A 78 -19.18 6.79 -16.60
CA ASP A 78 -19.06 5.40 -16.12
C ASP A 78 -17.66 4.81 -16.35
N TYR A 79 -16.91 5.33 -17.29
CA TYR A 79 -15.59 4.85 -17.69
C TYR A 79 -14.56 5.98 -17.79
N GLU A 80 -14.84 7.13 -17.22
CA GLU A 80 -14.00 8.31 -17.35
C GLU A 80 -13.80 8.99 -15.99
N VAL A 81 -12.53 9.19 -15.64
CA VAL A 81 -12.09 9.91 -14.43
C VAL A 81 -11.11 10.99 -14.85
N GLU A 82 -11.31 12.19 -14.36
CA GLU A 82 -10.39 13.32 -14.52
C GLU A 82 -9.54 13.46 -13.25
N VAL A 83 -8.24 13.63 -13.43
CA VAL A 83 -7.32 13.98 -12.36
C VAL A 83 -6.64 15.29 -12.70
N THR A 84 -6.76 16.25 -11.80
CA THR A 84 -6.13 17.58 -11.90
C THR A 84 -5.00 17.69 -10.90
N THR A 85 -3.83 18.10 -11.36
CA THR A 85 -2.64 18.34 -10.52
C THR A 85 -2.34 19.82 -10.43
N ASP A 86 -1.70 20.26 -9.35
CA ASP A 86 -1.38 21.68 -9.09
C ASP A 86 -0.33 22.25 -10.04
N GLY A 87 0.40 21.39 -10.75
CA GLY A 87 1.42 21.80 -11.69
C GLY A 87 1.83 20.70 -12.64
N PHE A 88 2.63 21.08 -13.64
CA PHE A 88 3.18 20.10 -14.59
C PHE A 88 4.38 19.38 -13.98
N GLU A 89 4.27 18.07 -13.84
CA GLU A 89 5.37 17.16 -13.53
C GLU A 89 5.40 16.05 -14.58
N ALA A 90 6.55 15.85 -15.21
CA ALA A 90 6.69 14.88 -16.32
C ALA A 90 6.45 13.42 -15.88
N THR A 91 6.62 13.13 -14.59
CA THR A 91 6.46 11.80 -14.00
C THR A 91 5.05 11.51 -13.50
N THR A 92 4.16 12.50 -13.46
CA THR A 92 2.79 12.40 -12.94
C THR A 92 2.02 11.21 -13.53
N ILE A 93 2.19 10.95 -14.84
CA ILE A 93 1.50 9.83 -15.50
C ILE A 93 1.85 8.46 -14.88
N TYR A 94 3.04 8.31 -14.32
CA TYR A 94 3.45 7.07 -13.65
C TYR A 94 2.91 7.00 -12.22
N GLN A 95 2.77 8.14 -11.55
CA GLN A 95 2.19 8.25 -10.21
C GLN A 95 0.69 7.99 -10.22
N LEU A 96 0.02 8.25 -11.36
CA LEU A 96 -1.41 7.97 -11.55
C LEU A 96 -1.70 6.50 -11.91
N GLY A 97 -0.72 5.63 -11.87
CA GLY A 97 -0.88 4.19 -12.04
C GLY A 97 -1.55 3.55 -10.82
N VAL A 98 -2.84 3.84 -10.62
CA VAL A 98 -3.64 3.32 -9.51
C VAL A 98 -4.18 1.93 -9.81
N ILE A 99 -4.28 1.09 -8.78
CA ILE A 99 -4.92 -0.22 -8.88
C ILE A 99 -6.43 -0.01 -8.89
N VAL A 100 -7.11 -0.61 -9.88
CA VAL A 100 -8.57 -0.59 -9.97
C VAL A 100 -9.13 -1.85 -9.32
N GLU A 101 -9.88 -1.67 -8.25
CA GLU A 101 -10.43 -2.76 -7.44
C GLU A 101 -11.96 -2.81 -7.53
N PRO A 102 -12.57 -4.01 -7.53
CA PRO A 102 -14.02 -4.15 -7.62
C PRO A 102 -14.69 -3.79 -6.29
N MET A 103 -15.50 -2.74 -6.30
CA MET A 103 -16.23 -2.26 -5.12
C MET A 103 -17.09 -3.35 -4.46
N HIS A 104 -17.76 -4.20 -5.25
CA HIS A 104 -18.61 -5.26 -4.70
C HIS A 104 -17.85 -6.31 -3.88
N TYR A 105 -16.53 -6.33 -3.96
CA TYR A 105 -15.67 -7.24 -3.20
C TYR A 105 -14.98 -6.54 -2.04
N TYR A 106 -14.40 -5.36 -2.28
CA TYR A 106 -13.62 -4.63 -1.28
C TYR A 106 -14.44 -3.62 -0.48
N GLY A 107 -15.66 -3.27 -0.93
CA GLY A 107 -16.54 -2.32 -0.29
C GLY A 107 -17.99 -2.80 -0.28
N ASP A 108 -18.89 -1.91 0.11
CA ASP A 108 -20.33 -2.12 0.07
C ASP A 108 -20.96 -1.15 -0.94
N ALA A 109 -21.50 -1.71 -2.03
CA ALA A 109 -22.15 -0.92 -3.07
C ALA A 109 -23.37 -0.13 -2.57
N SER A 110 -24.00 -0.56 -1.47
CA SER A 110 -25.12 0.16 -0.85
C SER A 110 -24.69 1.45 -0.15
N LEU A 111 -23.38 1.54 0.18
CA LEU A 111 -22.76 2.73 0.77
C LEU A 111 -22.09 3.63 -0.28
N TYR A 112 -22.32 3.37 -1.57
CA TYR A 112 -21.76 4.20 -2.62
C TYR A 112 -22.75 5.30 -3.02
N ASP A 113 -22.35 6.55 -2.80
CA ASP A 113 -23.03 7.76 -3.27
C ASP A 113 -21.97 8.81 -3.59
N TYR A 114 -21.60 8.89 -4.86
CA TYR A 114 -20.53 9.80 -5.31
C TYR A 114 -20.83 11.27 -4.99
N ASP A 115 -22.09 11.69 -5.14
CA ASP A 115 -22.50 13.09 -4.96
C ASP A 115 -22.45 13.53 -3.47
N ASN A 116 -22.52 12.55 -2.56
CA ASN A 116 -22.39 12.76 -1.12
C ASN A 116 -21.04 12.27 -0.56
N ASN A 117 -20.02 12.10 -1.40
CA ASN A 117 -18.68 11.65 -1.01
C ASN A 117 -18.67 10.29 -0.24
N GLN A 118 -19.55 9.38 -0.63
CA GLN A 118 -19.60 8.04 -0.09
C GLN A 118 -19.03 7.06 -1.12
N PHE A 119 -17.97 6.36 -0.77
CA PHE A 119 -17.21 5.55 -1.70
C PHE A 119 -17.26 4.04 -1.40
N GLY A 120 -18.36 3.57 -0.82
CA GLY A 120 -18.55 2.16 -0.52
C GLY A 120 -17.96 1.72 0.83
N PHE A 121 -17.63 2.67 1.70
CA PHE A 121 -17.10 2.42 3.05
C PHE A 121 -17.74 3.38 4.05
N THR A 122 -17.81 2.94 5.30
CA THR A 122 -18.03 3.87 6.40
C THR A 122 -16.78 4.75 6.53
N ARG A 123 -16.96 6.06 6.66
CA ARG A 123 -15.86 7.02 6.76
C ARG A 123 -14.91 6.61 7.91
N GLY A 124 -13.61 6.52 7.61
CA GLY A 124 -12.58 6.09 8.56
C GLY A 124 -12.50 4.59 8.82
N ASP A 125 -13.37 3.77 8.22
CA ASP A 125 -13.34 2.31 8.37
C ASP A 125 -12.95 1.61 7.07
N LEU A 126 -11.72 1.11 6.99
CA LEU A 126 -11.19 0.31 5.89
C LEU A 126 -11.08 -1.18 6.25
N SER A 127 -11.75 -1.64 7.30
CA SER A 127 -11.70 -3.04 7.74
C SER A 127 -12.09 -4.01 6.62
N ALA A 128 -13.11 -3.69 5.84
CA ALA A 128 -13.54 -4.50 4.70
C ALA A 128 -12.44 -4.74 3.66
N VAL A 129 -11.58 -3.73 3.41
CA VAL A 129 -10.42 -3.86 2.50
C VAL A 129 -9.33 -4.69 3.16
N ARG A 130 -9.00 -4.39 4.42
CA ARG A 130 -7.95 -5.10 5.18
C ARG A 130 -8.25 -6.59 5.29
N ASP A 131 -9.49 -6.96 5.55
CA ASP A 131 -9.93 -8.35 5.64
C ASP A 131 -9.78 -9.13 4.32
N LYS A 132 -9.72 -8.43 3.19
CA LYS A 132 -9.57 -9.00 1.85
C LYS A 132 -8.14 -8.97 1.33
N SER A 133 -7.21 -8.30 2.00
CA SER A 133 -5.83 -8.11 1.54
C SER A 133 -5.08 -9.43 1.31
N ASN A 134 -5.44 -10.50 2.02
CA ASN A 134 -4.88 -11.84 1.87
C ASN A 134 -5.63 -12.72 0.84
N GLN A 135 -6.68 -12.22 0.24
CA GLN A 135 -7.49 -12.90 -0.77
C GLN A 135 -7.84 -11.93 -1.91
N PRO A 136 -6.84 -11.41 -2.63
CA PRO A 136 -7.08 -10.37 -3.62
C PRO A 136 -7.96 -10.85 -4.77
N LEU A 137 -8.88 -9.98 -5.20
CA LEU A 137 -9.71 -10.16 -6.38
C LEU A 137 -9.42 -9.06 -7.39
N GLY A 138 -9.14 -9.43 -8.62
CA GLY A 138 -8.85 -8.49 -9.69
C GLY A 138 -9.28 -9.02 -11.06
N ALA A 139 -9.16 -8.18 -12.09
CA ALA A 139 -9.46 -8.49 -13.49
C ALA A 139 -8.21 -8.87 -14.30
N GLY A 140 -7.11 -9.18 -13.66
CA GLY A 140 -5.83 -9.52 -14.28
C GLY A 140 -5.82 -10.87 -15.01
N PRO A 141 -4.68 -11.19 -15.65
CA PRO A 141 -4.52 -12.44 -16.40
C PRO A 141 -4.49 -13.69 -15.51
N TYR A 142 -4.23 -13.54 -14.22
CA TYR A 142 -4.20 -14.63 -13.27
C TYR A 142 -5.09 -14.33 -12.07
N LYS A 143 -5.74 -15.37 -11.55
CA LYS A 143 -6.54 -15.38 -10.33
C LYS A 143 -5.70 -15.91 -9.17
N PHE A 144 -5.78 -15.25 -8.02
CA PHE A 144 -5.20 -15.74 -6.78
C PHE A 144 -5.88 -17.04 -6.34
N VAL A 145 -5.10 -18.04 -5.94
CA VAL A 145 -5.60 -19.31 -5.41
C VAL A 145 -5.33 -19.41 -3.92
N LYS A 146 -4.08 -19.24 -3.52
CA LYS A 146 -3.66 -19.30 -2.11
C LYS A 146 -2.25 -18.73 -1.92
N TYR A 147 -1.94 -18.39 -0.66
CA TYR A 147 -0.58 -18.18 -0.19
C TYR A 147 -0.23 -19.25 0.82
N GLU A 148 0.87 -19.94 0.61
CA GLU A 148 1.34 -21.01 1.47
C GLU A 148 2.86 -21.19 1.34
N ASN A 149 3.55 -21.36 2.46
CA ASN A 149 5.00 -21.58 2.48
C ASN A 149 5.80 -20.55 1.65
N LYS A 150 5.51 -19.26 1.87
CA LYS A 150 6.15 -18.14 1.17
C LYS A 150 5.97 -18.19 -0.37
N THR A 151 4.90 -18.82 -0.82
CA THR A 151 4.57 -18.94 -2.23
C THR A 151 3.14 -18.50 -2.48
N VAL A 152 2.95 -17.59 -3.43
CA VAL A 152 1.65 -17.24 -3.97
C VAL A 152 1.34 -18.15 -5.15
N TYR A 153 0.23 -18.84 -5.08
CA TYR A 153 -0.27 -19.73 -6.14
C TYR A 153 -1.37 -19.03 -6.91
N MET A 154 -1.26 -19.05 -8.22
CA MET A 154 -2.19 -18.40 -9.12
C MET A 154 -2.56 -19.34 -10.26
N GLU A 155 -3.78 -19.18 -10.81
CA GLU A 155 -4.24 -19.86 -12.01
C GLU A 155 -4.68 -18.87 -13.10
N ALA A 156 -4.57 -19.28 -14.36
CA ALA A 156 -4.98 -18.47 -15.49
C ALA A 156 -6.43 -18.05 -15.38
N ASN A 157 -6.70 -16.78 -15.66
CA ASN A 157 -8.03 -16.23 -15.80
C ASN A 157 -8.53 -16.43 -17.23
N GLU A 158 -9.42 -17.38 -17.44
CA GLU A 158 -9.98 -17.69 -18.75
C GLU A 158 -10.80 -16.53 -19.32
N ASN A 159 -11.31 -15.65 -18.46
CA ASN A 159 -12.10 -14.48 -18.82
C ASN A 159 -11.26 -13.20 -18.96
N TYR A 160 -9.93 -13.31 -19.00
CA TYR A 160 -9.08 -12.13 -19.15
C TYR A 160 -9.34 -11.44 -20.50
N TYR A 161 -9.52 -10.10 -20.50
CA TYR A 161 -9.96 -9.34 -21.68
C TYR A 161 -9.03 -9.44 -22.90
N LYS A 162 -7.75 -9.76 -22.72
CA LYS A 162 -6.78 -10.03 -23.79
C LYS A 162 -6.68 -11.51 -24.16
N GLY A 163 -7.57 -12.35 -23.65
CA GLY A 163 -7.55 -13.80 -23.79
C GLY A 163 -6.79 -14.50 -22.68
N ALA A 164 -7.13 -15.76 -22.45
CA ALA A 164 -6.52 -16.58 -21.41
C ALA A 164 -4.99 -16.71 -21.58
N PRO A 165 -4.21 -16.62 -20.49
CA PRO A 165 -2.78 -16.91 -20.54
C PRO A 165 -2.48 -18.33 -21.01
N LYS A 166 -1.39 -18.49 -21.74
CA LYS A 166 -0.94 -19.84 -22.21
C LYS A 166 -0.41 -20.69 -21.05
N ILE A 167 0.19 -20.06 -20.05
CA ILE A 167 0.67 -20.72 -18.83
C ILE A 167 -0.51 -20.83 -17.88
N LYS A 168 -0.91 -22.05 -17.54
CA LYS A 168 -2.11 -22.29 -16.73
C LYS A 168 -1.91 -22.00 -15.25
N TYR A 169 -0.75 -22.32 -14.70
CA TYR A 169 -0.42 -22.12 -13.28
C TYR A 169 0.82 -21.27 -13.15
N LEU A 170 0.78 -20.31 -12.23
CA LEU A 170 1.88 -19.42 -11.92
C LEU A 170 2.13 -19.48 -10.41
N GLN A 171 3.40 -19.53 -10.02
CA GLN A 171 3.83 -19.50 -8.63
C GLN A 171 4.84 -18.38 -8.45
N TRP A 172 4.57 -17.48 -7.52
CA TRP A 172 5.51 -16.47 -7.07
C TRP A 172 6.08 -16.91 -5.73
N ARG A 173 7.35 -17.27 -5.69
CA ARG A 173 8.03 -17.74 -4.50
C ARG A 173 9.02 -16.71 -3.99
N GLU A 174 8.94 -16.38 -2.72
CA GLU A 174 9.96 -15.58 -2.05
C GLU A 174 11.29 -16.33 -2.06
N THR A 175 12.33 -15.68 -2.55
CA THR A 175 13.67 -16.27 -2.73
C THR A 175 14.73 -15.24 -2.37
N SER A 176 15.82 -15.66 -1.72
CA SER A 176 16.95 -14.77 -1.43
C SER A 176 17.63 -14.33 -2.74
N ASP A 177 18.25 -13.15 -2.73
CA ASP A 177 18.98 -12.65 -3.91
C ASP A 177 20.10 -13.59 -4.34
N ALA A 178 20.73 -14.28 -3.38
CA ALA A 178 21.78 -15.27 -3.66
C ALA A 178 21.24 -16.50 -4.43
N ASP A 179 19.99 -16.89 -4.19
CA ASP A 179 19.39 -18.07 -4.80
C ASP A 179 18.68 -17.79 -6.13
N LYS A 180 18.44 -16.52 -6.46
CA LYS A 180 17.71 -16.14 -7.69
C LYS A 180 18.38 -16.64 -8.96
N ILE A 181 19.67 -16.44 -9.11
CA ILE A 181 20.44 -16.86 -10.30
C ILE A 181 20.64 -18.36 -10.27
N ALA A 182 21.10 -18.90 -9.14
CA ALA A 182 21.33 -20.34 -8.99
C ALA A 182 20.06 -21.18 -9.20
N GLY A 183 18.90 -20.66 -8.79
CA GLY A 183 17.62 -21.33 -8.99
C GLY A 183 17.23 -21.45 -10.47
N VAL A 184 17.54 -20.45 -11.28
CA VAL A 184 17.32 -20.50 -12.73
C VAL A 184 18.30 -21.45 -13.40
N GLU A 185 19.60 -21.41 -13.04
CA GLU A 185 20.62 -22.34 -13.56
C GLU A 185 20.30 -23.80 -13.26
N GLN A 186 19.76 -24.09 -12.08
CA GLN A 186 19.36 -25.43 -11.66
C GLN A 186 17.99 -25.87 -12.17
N GLY A 187 17.25 -24.97 -12.82
CA GLY A 187 15.89 -25.22 -13.31
C GLY A 187 14.84 -25.39 -12.21
N THR A 188 15.10 -24.88 -10.99
CA THR A 188 14.12 -24.85 -9.88
C THR A 188 13.26 -23.60 -9.90
N ILE A 189 13.66 -22.61 -10.69
CA ILE A 189 12.97 -21.35 -10.96
C ILE A 189 13.00 -21.13 -12.48
N ASP A 190 11.86 -20.79 -13.08
CA ASP A 190 11.76 -20.54 -14.53
C ASP A 190 12.12 -19.10 -14.89
N LEU A 191 11.88 -18.16 -13.97
CA LEU A 191 12.13 -16.73 -14.15
C LEU A 191 12.48 -16.10 -12.80
N SER A 192 13.50 -15.25 -12.78
CA SER A 192 13.85 -14.43 -11.61
C SER A 192 14.26 -13.02 -12.01
N ASP A 193 14.22 -12.11 -11.04
CA ASP A 193 14.64 -10.71 -11.15
C ASP A 193 15.83 -10.45 -10.20
N PRO A 194 17.06 -10.88 -10.57
CA PRO A 194 18.23 -10.68 -9.73
C PRO A 194 18.54 -9.19 -9.60
N SER A 195 19.21 -8.80 -8.51
CA SER A 195 19.65 -7.43 -8.33
C SER A 195 20.54 -6.96 -9.48
N GLY A 196 20.48 -5.67 -9.84
CA GLY A 196 21.35 -5.06 -10.87
C GLY A 196 22.82 -4.86 -10.44
N SER A 197 23.32 -5.70 -9.52
CA SER A 197 24.69 -5.62 -9.03
C SER A 197 25.70 -6.16 -10.05
N LYS A 198 26.93 -5.65 -9.97
CA LYS A 198 28.02 -6.17 -10.81
C LYS A 198 28.24 -7.66 -10.63
N SER A 199 28.12 -8.18 -9.39
CA SER A 199 28.28 -9.61 -9.09
C SER A 199 27.20 -10.46 -9.77
N ALA A 200 25.95 -9.99 -9.80
CA ALA A 200 24.87 -10.69 -10.49
C ALA A 200 25.12 -10.75 -12.01
N PHE A 201 25.55 -9.62 -12.61
CA PHE A 201 25.92 -9.60 -14.04
C PHE A 201 27.09 -10.52 -14.37
N ASP A 202 28.08 -10.63 -13.47
CA ASP A 202 29.25 -11.51 -13.69
C ASP A 202 28.86 -12.99 -13.57
N GLN A 203 27.81 -13.34 -12.81
CA GLN A 203 27.27 -14.70 -12.71
C GLN A 203 26.42 -15.10 -13.92
N ILE A 204 25.70 -14.18 -14.54
CA ILE A 204 24.81 -14.45 -15.67
C ILE A 204 25.59 -14.63 -16.99
N LYS A 205 26.82 -14.13 -17.10
CA LYS A 205 27.68 -14.29 -18.29
C LYS A 205 28.23 -15.68 -18.45
#